data_939275c420373b008de2ab1fcb10230a
#
_entry.id   939275c420373b008de2ab1fcb10230a
#
_cell.length_a   1.000
_cell.length_b   1.000
_cell.length_c   1.000
_cell.angle_alpha   90.00
_cell.angle_beta   90.00
_cell.angle_gamma   90.00
#
_symmetry.space_group_name_H-M   'P 1'
#
loop_
_entity.id
_entity.type
_entity.pdbx_description
1 polymer ?
#
loop_
_entity_poly.entity_id
_entity_poly.type
_entity_poly.pdbx_seq_one_letter_code
_entity_poly.pdbx_strand_id
1 'polypeptide(L)'
;MRNAMVSVVDRSKRLRESALKIEMPFELDESLCLYSPQDNVDALSHPRLVAWFDFIQRTYEPRVPDTERRILLFMPCTKTKPYPFSSEHLAINQRLFDAGFRPTQPLGLPQELQARLEPRFSPEILNLSPLSDGRGTCLHRMVISEPMGVVPYEHIATFPGGPSPAVAYDDPGLFEDRGNAVSPWRADSTAVQTSPTSWRWGDEERRHYVLMHNEMARVLATVVARIGPYYTDIVAWVAPGLTHRSFVLASEERRTHKVPLSRKVGAKPLKLVGANDHLPIGQRIACLPTSRDCRSAIERLRDRLGVSAAQATAIYARGGANATPLALPELLDVLVARLTDASPLSERSDKHHAVTPDNRP
;
A
#
# COMPACT_ATOMS: atom_id res chain seq x y z
N MET A 1 -5.53 -37.95 28.52
CA MET A 1 -5.25 -37.46 27.15
C MET A 1 -6.47 -36.69 26.66
N ARG A 2 -6.49 -35.36 26.75
CA ARG A 2 -7.57 -34.52 26.19
C ARG A 2 -7.21 -34.26 24.73
N ASN A 3 -7.92 -34.88 23.79
CA ASN A 3 -7.93 -34.47 22.40
C ASN A 3 -8.42 -33.03 22.35
N ALA A 4 -7.48 -32.08 22.26
CA ALA A 4 -7.82 -30.74 21.88
C ALA A 4 -8.33 -30.82 20.43
N MET A 5 -9.63 -30.62 20.22
CA MET A 5 -10.18 -30.36 18.89
C MET A 5 -9.49 -29.11 18.35
N VAL A 6 -8.50 -29.34 17.50
CA VAL A 6 -7.91 -28.27 16.69
C VAL A 6 -9.05 -27.71 15.86
N SER A 7 -9.42 -26.46 16.09
CA SER A 7 -10.37 -25.75 15.24
C SER A 7 -9.77 -25.76 13.82
N VAL A 8 -10.32 -26.62 12.97
CA VAL A 8 -9.94 -26.64 11.55
C VAL A 8 -10.32 -25.28 10.98
N VAL A 9 -9.33 -24.50 10.59
CA VAL A 9 -9.58 -23.24 9.88
C VAL A 9 -10.24 -23.62 8.55
N ASP A 10 -11.55 -23.39 8.47
CA ASP A 10 -12.32 -23.75 7.29
C ASP A 10 -11.97 -22.84 6.12
N ARG A 11 -11.26 -23.38 5.11
CA ARG A 11 -10.90 -22.68 3.87
C ARG A 11 -12.15 -22.12 3.17
N SER A 12 -13.26 -22.87 3.19
CA SER A 12 -14.51 -22.44 2.57
C SER A 12 -15.10 -21.21 3.26
N LYS A 13 -14.96 -21.10 4.58
CA LYS A 13 -15.36 -19.89 5.33
C LYS A 13 -14.50 -18.70 4.91
N ARG A 14 -13.18 -18.85 4.80
CA ARG A 14 -12.28 -17.77 4.33
C ARG A 14 -12.61 -17.34 2.89
N LEU A 15 -12.91 -18.26 1.99
CA LEU A 15 -13.31 -17.94 0.62
C LEU A 15 -14.59 -17.08 0.60
N ARG A 16 -15.61 -17.44 1.41
CA ARG A 16 -16.80 -16.61 1.53
C ARG A 16 -16.50 -15.20 2.09
N GLU A 17 -15.64 -15.10 3.10
CA GLU A 17 -15.20 -13.81 3.65
C GLU A 17 -14.40 -13.00 2.63
N SER A 18 -13.60 -13.64 1.77
CA SER A 18 -12.85 -13.01 0.68
C SER A 18 -13.78 -12.48 -0.41
N ALA A 19 -14.80 -13.24 -0.78
CA ALA A 19 -15.79 -12.81 -1.78
C ALA A 19 -16.52 -11.53 -1.38
N LEU A 20 -16.78 -11.34 -0.08
CA LEU A 20 -17.42 -10.12 0.44
C LEU A 20 -16.57 -8.84 0.32
N LYS A 21 -15.29 -8.97 -0.03
CA LYS A 21 -14.39 -7.83 -0.24
C LYS A 21 -14.33 -7.37 -1.69
N ILE A 22 -14.88 -8.17 -2.60
CA ILE A 22 -14.90 -7.87 -4.03
C ILE A 22 -16.27 -7.27 -4.37
N GLU A 23 -16.26 -6.04 -4.83
CA GLU A 23 -17.49 -5.34 -5.18
C GLU A 23 -17.97 -5.72 -6.59
N MET A 24 -19.26 -6.02 -6.73
CA MET A 24 -19.86 -6.28 -8.04
C MET A 24 -19.66 -5.07 -8.98
N PRO A 25 -19.45 -5.27 -10.29
CA PRO A 25 -19.59 -6.52 -11.04
C PRO A 25 -18.34 -7.40 -11.08
N PHE A 26 -17.32 -7.13 -10.28
CA PHE A 26 -16.11 -7.96 -10.21
C PHE A 26 -16.36 -9.22 -9.41
N GLU A 27 -15.59 -10.26 -9.72
CA GLU A 27 -15.70 -11.57 -9.09
C GLU A 27 -14.35 -12.02 -8.53
N LEU A 28 -14.40 -12.73 -7.42
CA LEU A 28 -13.23 -13.32 -6.78
C LEU A 28 -12.69 -14.47 -7.62
N ASP A 29 -11.40 -14.47 -7.88
CA ASP A 29 -10.67 -15.64 -8.37
C ASP A 29 -10.16 -16.43 -7.16
N GLU A 30 -10.78 -17.58 -6.88
CA GLU A 30 -10.41 -18.39 -5.71
C GLU A 30 -8.96 -18.87 -5.74
N SER A 31 -8.33 -18.96 -6.93
CA SER A 31 -6.92 -19.30 -7.09
C SER A 31 -5.98 -18.17 -6.70
N LEU A 32 -6.50 -16.94 -6.57
CA LEU A 32 -5.81 -15.75 -6.07
C LEU A 32 -6.23 -15.37 -4.64
N CYS A 33 -6.75 -16.32 -3.86
CA CYS A 33 -6.97 -16.15 -2.42
C CYS A 33 -5.70 -16.57 -1.65
N LEU A 34 -4.92 -15.59 -1.23
CA LEU A 34 -3.54 -15.74 -0.77
C LEU A 34 -3.47 -15.58 0.76
N TYR A 35 -3.71 -16.66 1.50
CA TYR A 35 -3.85 -16.61 2.96
C TYR A 35 -2.55 -16.79 3.74
N SER A 36 -1.43 -17.05 3.07
CA SER A 36 -0.13 -17.20 3.70
C SER A 36 1.00 -16.63 2.83
N PRO A 37 2.21 -16.40 3.41
CA PRO A 37 3.37 -16.02 2.61
C PRO A 37 3.72 -17.01 1.49
N GLN A 38 3.49 -18.30 1.72
CA GLN A 38 3.68 -19.34 0.70
C GLN A 38 2.71 -19.16 -0.46
N ASP A 39 1.41 -18.93 -0.18
CA ASP A 39 0.41 -18.68 -1.21
C ASP A 39 0.79 -17.47 -2.07
N ASN A 40 1.32 -16.41 -1.46
CA ASN A 40 1.80 -15.22 -2.16
C ASN A 40 2.98 -15.51 -3.08
N VAL A 41 3.96 -16.32 -2.64
CA VAL A 41 5.10 -16.71 -3.47
C VAL A 41 4.65 -17.62 -4.62
N ASP A 42 3.77 -18.59 -4.36
CA ASP A 42 3.23 -19.48 -5.39
C ASP A 42 2.45 -18.69 -6.45
N ALA A 43 1.73 -17.66 -6.03
CA ALA A 43 0.97 -16.81 -6.93
C ALA A 43 1.84 -16.06 -7.96
N LEU A 44 3.13 -15.85 -7.71
CA LEU A 44 4.04 -15.21 -8.68
C LEU A 44 4.13 -16.00 -10.02
N SER A 45 3.84 -17.31 -9.99
CA SER A 45 3.77 -18.16 -11.17
C SER A 45 2.36 -18.31 -11.76
N HIS A 46 1.35 -17.72 -11.15
CA HIS A 46 -0.03 -17.76 -11.64
C HIS A 46 -0.14 -17.05 -13.00
N PRO A 47 -0.80 -17.65 -14.02
CA PRO A 47 -0.83 -17.10 -15.39
C PRO A 47 -1.27 -15.63 -15.48
N ARG A 48 -2.28 -15.23 -14.70
CA ARG A 48 -2.74 -13.82 -14.64
C ARG A 48 -1.68 -12.89 -14.09
N LEU A 49 -0.90 -13.33 -13.09
CA LEU A 49 0.18 -12.52 -12.51
C LEU A 49 1.42 -12.49 -13.41
N VAL A 50 1.74 -13.58 -14.09
CA VAL A 50 2.82 -13.59 -15.10
C VAL A 50 2.49 -12.59 -16.23
N ALA A 51 1.27 -12.60 -16.76
CA ALA A 51 0.84 -11.63 -17.76
C ALA A 51 0.86 -10.18 -17.21
N TRP A 52 0.45 -10.00 -15.96
CA TRP A 52 0.53 -8.70 -15.29
C TRP A 52 1.96 -8.20 -15.13
N PHE A 53 2.88 -9.05 -14.68
CA PHE A 53 4.28 -8.68 -14.53
C PHE A 53 4.97 -8.38 -15.86
N ASP A 54 4.64 -9.10 -16.92
CA ASP A 54 5.15 -8.79 -18.25
C ASP A 54 4.66 -7.41 -18.70
N PHE A 55 3.38 -7.13 -18.51
CA PHE A 55 2.81 -5.82 -18.79
C PHE A 55 3.48 -4.71 -17.98
N ILE A 56 3.40 -4.77 -16.63
CA ILE A 56 3.81 -3.63 -15.79
C ILE A 56 5.32 -3.37 -15.81
N GLN A 57 6.14 -4.43 -15.93
CA GLN A 57 7.59 -4.29 -15.91
C GLN A 57 8.20 -4.01 -17.29
N ARG A 58 7.53 -4.36 -18.41
CA ARG A 58 8.14 -4.29 -19.75
C ARG A 58 7.42 -3.38 -20.72
N THR A 59 6.08 -3.38 -20.76
CA THR A 59 5.32 -2.74 -21.82
C THR A 59 4.49 -1.55 -21.36
N TYR A 60 4.18 -1.45 -20.06
CA TYR A 60 3.39 -0.35 -19.54
C TYR A 60 4.09 1.00 -19.75
N GLU A 61 3.39 1.95 -20.35
CA GLU A 61 3.81 3.34 -20.50
C GLU A 61 2.78 4.27 -19.88
N PRO A 62 3.20 5.17 -18.95
CA PRO A 62 2.26 6.07 -18.30
C PRO A 62 1.76 7.14 -19.27
N ARG A 63 0.44 7.33 -19.32
CA ARG A 63 -0.21 8.39 -20.10
C ARG A 63 -0.42 9.62 -19.22
N VAL A 64 0.65 10.35 -18.97
CA VAL A 64 0.64 11.55 -18.13
C VAL A 64 0.74 12.77 -19.04
N PRO A 65 -0.14 13.77 -18.90
CA PRO A 65 -0.02 15.04 -19.63
C PRO A 65 1.34 15.69 -19.44
N ASP A 66 1.87 16.31 -20.46
CA ASP A 66 3.11 17.08 -20.36
C ASP A 66 2.83 18.41 -19.64
N THR A 67 3.20 18.44 -18.37
CA THR A 67 2.99 19.55 -17.44
C THR A 67 4.30 19.86 -16.71
N GLU A 68 4.40 21.06 -16.14
CA GLU A 68 5.60 21.49 -15.42
C GLU A 68 5.95 20.55 -14.26
N ARG A 69 4.94 20.07 -13.54
CA ARG A 69 5.11 19.17 -12.41
C ARG A 69 4.30 17.90 -12.61
N ARG A 70 4.96 16.76 -12.63
CA ARG A 70 4.37 15.44 -12.76
C ARG A 70 4.74 14.61 -11.54
N ILE A 71 3.75 14.32 -10.72
CA ILE A 71 3.92 13.60 -9.45
C ILE A 71 3.39 12.17 -9.62
N LEU A 72 4.25 11.18 -9.34
CA LEU A 72 3.82 9.80 -9.16
C LEU A 72 3.51 9.58 -7.68
N LEU A 73 2.25 9.27 -7.36
CA LEU A 73 1.78 8.98 -6.00
C LEU A 73 1.46 7.50 -5.86
N PHE A 74 2.29 6.79 -5.11
CA PHE A 74 1.96 5.45 -4.64
C PHE A 74 1.10 5.49 -3.39
N MET A 75 0.03 4.68 -3.38
CA MET A 75 -0.87 4.47 -2.25
C MET A 75 -0.86 3.01 -1.83
N PRO A 76 -1.22 2.66 -0.59
CA PRO A 76 -1.32 1.26 -0.17
C PRO A 76 -2.54 0.58 -0.80
N CYS A 77 -2.47 -0.73 -1.00
CA CYS A 77 -3.65 -1.51 -1.31
C CYS A 77 -4.63 -1.56 -0.12
N THR A 78 -5.86 -1.92 -0.39
CA THR A 78 -6.93 -2.04 0.62
C THR A 78 -7.63 -3.39 0.52
N LYS A 79 -8.36 -3.76 1.56
CA LYS A 79 -9.14 -5.02 1.58
C LYS A 79 -10.27 -5.01 0.55
N THR A 80 -10.98 -3.88 0.41
CA THR A 80 -12.05 -3.73 -0.59
C THR A 80 -11.44 -3.60 -2.00
N LYS A 81 -12.02 -4.31 -2.97
CA LYS A 81 -11.68 -4.21 -4.40
C LYS A 81 -12.94 -3.84 -5.20
N PRO A 82 -12.75 -2.92 -6.16
CA PRO A 82 -11.54 -2.17 -6.53
C PRO A 82 -11.12 -1.16 -5.47
N TYR A 83 -9.82 -0.87 -5.35
CA TYR A 83 -9.28 0.02 -4.31
C TYR A 83 -9.95 1.40 -4.24
N PRO A 84 -10.27 2.09 -5.35
CA PRO A 84 -10.92 3.41 -5.30
C PRO A 84 -12.26 3.42 -4.56
N PHE A 85 -12.91 2.26 -4.43
CA PHE A 85 -14.19 2.11 -3.73
C PHE A 85 -14.03 1.90 -2.22
N SER A 86 -12.81 1.72 -1.73
CA SER A 86 -12.53 1.61 -0.29
C SER A 86 -12.68 2.94 0.43
N SER A 87 -13.08 2.92 1.69
CA SER A 87 -13.22 4.12 2.52
C SER A 87 -11.92 4.96 2.58
N GLU A 88 -10.75 4.31 2.61
CA GLU A 88 -9.45 4.99 2.64
C GLU A 88 -9.17 5.73 1.33
N HIS A 89 -9.34 5.07 0.18
CA HIS A 89 -9.12 5.71 -1.12
C HIS A 89 -10.19 6.77 -1.44
N LEU A 90 -11.44 6.53 -1.03
CA LEU A 90 -12.50 7.56 -1.15
C LEU A 90 -12.12 8.83 -0.39
N ALA A 91 -11.63 8.69 0.86
CA ALA A 91 -11.20 9.84 1.65
C ALA A 91 -10.00 10.57 1.03
N ILE A 92 -8.99 9.83 0.53
CA ILE A 92 -7.83 10.41 -0.16
C ILE A 92 -8.27 11.14 -1.43
N ASN A 93 -9.06 10.48 -2.30
CA ASN A 93 -9.52 11.07 -3.54
C ASN A 93 -10.42 12.29 -3.30
N GLN A 94 -11.33 12.23 -2.33
CA GLN A 94 -12.15 13.39 -1.96
C GLN A 94 -11.28 14.57 -1.54
N ARG A 95 -10.27 14.33 -0.70
CA ARG A 95 -9.37 15.40 -0.25
C ARG A 95 -8.56 16.01 -1.38
N LEU A 96 -8.15 15.21 -2.37
CA LEU A 96 -7.51 15.71 -3.60
C LEU A 96 -8.48 16.57 -4.42
N PHE A 97 -9.74 16.16 -4.53
CA PHE A 97 -10.78 16.95 -5.22
C PHE A 97 -11.08 18.26 -4.51
N ASP A 98 -11.16 18.25 -3.16
CA ASP A 98 -11.32 19.45 -2.35
C ASP A 98 -10.16 20.42 -2.54
N ALA A 99 -8.96 19.91 -2.82
CA ALA A 99 -7.77 20.69 -3.14
C ALA A 99 -7.71 21.20 -4.59
N GLY A 100 -8.71 20.89 -5.40
CA GLY A 100 -8.84 21.37 -6.79
C GLY A 100 -8.33 20.42 -7.86
N PHE A 101 -7.83 19.24 -7.51
CA PHE A 101 -7.47 18.24 -8.50
C PHE A 101 -8.71 17.68 -9.19
N ARG A 102 -8.64 17.50 -10.52
CA ARG A 102 -9.75 16.94 -11.34
C ARG A 102 -9.21 15.93 -12.34
N PRO A 103 -10.03 14.94 -12.74
CA PRO A 103 -9.64 13.96 -13.76
C PRO A 103 -9.23 14.63 -15.06
N THR A 104 -8.18 14.09 -15.68
CA THR A 104 -7.70 14.59 -16.99
C THR A 104 -8.51 14.06 -18.17
N GLN A 105 -9.24 12.95 -17.96
CA GLN A 105 -10.11 12.33 -18.96
C GLN A 105 -11.19 11.47 -18.28
N PRO A 106 -12.31 11.18 -18.96
CA PRO A 106 -13.34 10.29 -18.46
C PRO A 106 -12.86 8.83 -18.51
N LEU A 107 -12.45 8.29 -17.37
CA LEU A 107 -12.06 6.89 -17.20
C LEU A 107 -12.56 6.43 -15.83
N GLY A 108 -13.78 5.92 -15.78
CA GLY A 108 -14.42 5.52 -14.53
C GLY A 108 -14.46 4.00 -14.32
N LEU A 109 -14.78 3.62 -13.10
CA LEU A 109 -15.22 2.27 -12.77
C LEU A 109 -16.60 2.00 -13.39
N PRO A 110 -17.03 0.72 -13.45
CA PRO A 110 -18.36 0.34 -13.95
C PRO A 110 -19.49 1.16 -13.31
N GLN A 111 -20.53 1.44 -14.09
CA GLN A 111 -21.64 2.30 -13.66
C GLN A 111 -22.41 1.71 -12.46
N GLU A 112 -22.47 0.38 -12.36
CA GLU A 112 -23.07 -0.36 -11.25
C GLU A 112 -22.38 -0.03 -9.90
N LEU A 113 -21.07 0.15 -9.90
CA LEU A 113 -20.33 0.59 -8.73
C LEU A 113 -20.58 2.06 -8.41
N GLN A 114 -20.60 2.91 -9.45
CA GLN A 114 -20.89 4.34 -9.26
C GLN A 114 -22.29 4.56 -8.64
N ALA A 115 -23.28 3.75 -9.02
CA ALA A 115 -24.63 3.80 -8.46
C ALA A 115 -24.72 3.39 -6.98
N ARG A 116 -23.71 2.69 -6.44
CA ARG A 116 -23.63 2.25 -5.05
C ARG A 116 -22.82 3.20 -4.17
N LEU A 117 -22.26 4.25 -4.75
CA LEU A 117 -21.52 5.25 -4.02
C LEU A 117 -22.45 6.03 -3.08
N GLU A 118 -21.98 6.30 -1.85
CA GLU A 118 -22.75 7.13 -0.93
C GLU A 118 -23.07 8.51 -1.57
N PRO A 119 -24.29 9.04 -1.38
CA PRO A 119 -24.75 10.30 -2.03
C PRO A 119 -23.87 11.54 -1.76
N ARG A 120 -23.06 11.51 -0.70
CA ARG A 120 -22.13 12.62 -0.39
C ARG A 120 -20.94 12.72 -1.32
N PHE A 121 -20.66 11.67 -2.10
CA PHE A 121 -19.54 11.63 -3.03
C PHE A 121 -20.01 11.87 -4.47
N SER A 122 -19.27 12.69 -5.21
CA SER A 122 -19.44 12.75 -6.66
C SER A 122 -18.97 11.46 -7.32
N PRO A 123 -19.69 10.91 -8.32
CA PRO A 123 -19.21 9.76 -9.09
C PRO A 123 -17.82 9.92 -9.70
N GLU A 124 -17.41 11.16 -10.01
CA GLU A 124 -16.06 11.46 -10.51
C GLU A 124 -14.94 11.03 -9.58
N ILE A 125 -15.22 10.87 -8.27
CA ILE A 125 -14.20 10.41 -7.28
C ILE A 125 -13.67 9.02 -7.62
N LEU A 126 -14.45 8.22 -8.34
CA LEU A 126 -14.06 6.88 -8.82
C LEU A 126 -13.36 6.92 -10.18
N ASN A 127 -13.01 8.11 -10.68
CA ASN A 127 -12.25 8.22 -11.91
C ASN A 127 -10.83 7.70 -11.75
N LEU A 128 -10.38 6.94 -12.72
CA LEU A 128 -9.10 6.22 -12.70
C LEU A 128 -7.97 6.95 -13.43
N SER A 129 -8.28 8.03 -14.18
CA SER A 129 -7.27 8.79 -14.91
C SER A 129 -6.34 9.57 -13.96
N PRO A 130 -5.17 10.03 -14.44
CA PRO A 130 -4.40 11.04 -13.73
C PRO A 130 -5.26 12.26 -13.40
N LEU A 131 -4.88 12.97 -12.32
CA LEU A 131 -5.57 14.18 -11.88
C LEU A 131 -4.71 15.41 -12.21
N SER A 132 -5.35 16.52 -12.56
CA SER A 132 -4.68 17.83 -12.74
C SER A 132 -5.28 18.87 -11.82
N ASP A 133 -4.44 19.78 -11.31
CA ASP A 133 -4.86 20.94 -10.53
C ASP A 133 -5.22 22.15 -11.43
N GLY A 134 -5.10 22.00 -12.77
CA GLY A 134 -5.31 23.08 -13.73
C GLY A 134 -4.26 24.20 -13.68
N ARG A 135 -3.22 24.08 -12.87
CA ARG A 135 -2.16 25.10 -12.65
C ARG A 135 -0.75 24.60 -12.97
N GLY A 136 -0.65 23.51 -13.73
CA GLY A 136 0.63 22.94 -14.16
C GLY A 136 1.06 21.70 -13.38
N THR A 137 0.27 21.22 -12.41
CA THR A 137 0.56 19.95 -11.72
C THR A 137 -0.33 18.82 -12.22
N CYS A 138 0.28 17.70 -12.58
CA CYS A 138 -0.39 16.43 -12.85
C CYS A 138 -0.02 15.40 -11.78
N LEU A 139 -1.02 14.73 -11.22
CA LEU A 139 -0.87 13.68 -10.20
C LEU A 139 -1.30 12.35 -10.79
N HIS A 140 -0.35 11.42 -10.92
CA HIS A 140 -0.62 10.06 -11.35
C HIS A 140 -0.64 9.12 -10.14
N ARG A 141 -1.73 8.37 -9.97
CA ARG A 141 -1.94 7.48 -8.81
C ARG A 141 -1.63 6.04 -9.17
N MET A 142 -0.86 5.37 -8.32
CA MET A 142 -0.62 3.94 -8.40
C MET A 142 -0.78 3.31 -7.02
N VAL A 143 -1.01 2.00 -6.97
CA VAL A 143 -1.15 1.26 -5.72
C VAL A 143 0.01 0.29 -5.58
N ILE A 144 0.64 0.26 -4.41
CA ILE A 144 1.57 -0.81 -4.02
C ILE A 144 0.72 -1.94 -3.47
N SER A 145 0.82 -3.13 -4.05
CA SER A 145 -0.03 -4.26 -3.72
C SER A 145 0.69 -5.59 -3.84
N GLU A 146 0.62 -6.40 -2.80
CA GLU A 146 0.96 -7.82 -2.87
C GLU A 146 -0.19 -8.58 -3.56
N PRO A 147 0.10 -9.54 -4.44
CA PRO A 147 1.41 -9.90 -4.99
C PRO A 147 1.78 -9.15 -6.27
N MET A 148 0.99 -8.19 -6.74
CA MET A 148 1.14 -7.54 -8.06
C MET A 148 2.28 -6.53 -8.15
N GLY A 149 2.87 -6.13 -7.02
CA GLY A 149 3.88 -5.09 -6.95
C GLY A 149 3.30 -3.70 -7.10
N VAL A 150 2.98 -3.29 -8.33
CA VAL A 150 2.46 -1.97 -8.67
C VAL A 150 1.21 -2.10 -9.53
N VAL A 151 0.18 -1.33 -9.20
CA VAL A 151 -1.09 -1.26 -9.96
C VAL A 151 -1.38 0.21 -10.29
N PRO A 152 -1.19 0.66 -11.55
CA PRO A 152 -1.65 1.96 -12.00
C PRO A 152 -3.17 2.06 -11.87
N TYR A 153 -3.67 3.24 -11.48
CA TYR A 153 -5.10 3.43 -11.27
C TYR A 153 -5.92 3.12 -12.54
N GLU A 154 -5.44 3.54 -13.70
CA GLU A 154 -6.09 3.31 -15.00
C GLU A 154 -6.14 1.83 -15.39
N HIS A 155 -5.38 0.97 -14.71
CA HIS A 155 -5.35 -0.47 -14.93
C HIS A 155 -5.90 -1.29 -13.76
N ILE A 156 -6.62 -0.65 -12.83
CA ILE A 156 -7.25 -1.37 -11.70
C ILE A 156 -8.32 -2.35 -12.20
N ALA A 157 -9.15 -1.95 -13.17
CA ALA A 157 -10.24 -2.80 -13.67
C ALA A 157 -9.78 -3.73 -14.81
N THR A 158 -9.01 -3.19 -15.74
CA THR A 158 -8.57 -3.89 -16.95
C THR A 158 -7.16 -3.47 -17.36
N PHE A 159 -6.45 -4.34 -18.05
CA PHE A 159 -5.16 -4.06 -18.68
C PHE A 159 -5.13 -4.73 -20.07
N PRO A 160 -4.10 -4.52 -20.91
CA PRO A 160 -4.06 -5.13 -22.24
C PRO A 160 -4.15 -6.64 -22.27
N GLY A 161 -3.81 -7.33 -21.18
CA GLY A 161 -3.95 -8.78 -21.02
C GLY A 161 -5.35 -9.25 -20.60
N GLY A 162 -6.32 -8.37 -20.42
CA GLY A 162 -7.70 -8.69 -20.02
C GLY A 162 -8.13 -8.08 -18.69
N PRO A 163 -9.01 -8.74 -17.93
CA PRO A 163 -9.41 -8.29 -16.59
C PRO A 163 -8.21 -8.24 -15.64
N SER A 164 -8.06 -7.12 -14.93
CA SER A 164 -6.95 -6.94 -13.99
C SER A 164 -7.01 -7.94 -12.83
N PRO A 165 -5.89 -8.52 -12.39
CA PRO A 165 -5.87 -9.32 -11.17
C PRO A 165 -6.21 -8.48 -9.92
N ALA A 166 -6.04 -7.16 -9.98
CA ALA A 166 -6.26 -6.24 -8.87
C ALA A 166 -7.71 -6.17 -8.37
N VAL A 167 -8.69 -6.60 -9.16
CA VAL A 167 -10.11 -6.63 -8.77
C VAL A 167 -10.63 -8.03 -8.44
N ALA A 168 -9.77 -9.05 -8.46
CA ALA A 168 -10.21 -10.44 -8.36
C ALA A 168 -9.46 -11.27 -7.30
N TYR A 169 -8.62 -10.67 -6.47
CA TYR A 169 -7.78 -11.37 -5.49
C TYR A 169 -8.13 -10.96 -4.06
N ASP A 170 -7.77 -11.80 -3.09
CA ASP A 170 -7.74 -11.44 -1.68
C ASP A 170 -6.43 -11.85 -1.02
N ASP A 171 -5.86 -10.90 -0.28
CA ASP A 171 -4.71 -11.08 0.58
C ASP A 171 -5.01 -10.44 1.95
N PRO A 172 -4.96 -11.19 3.07
CA PRO A 172 -5.20 -10.65 4.40
C PRO A 172 -4.11 -9.69 4.88
N GLY A 173 -3.02 -9.55 4.12
CA GLY A 173 -1.79 -8.89 4.49
C GLY A 173 -0.84 -9.82 5.26
N LEU A 174 0.45 -9.68 4.98
CA LEU A 174 1.50 -10.54 5.55
C LEU A 174 1.99 -10.00 6.92
N PHE A 175 1.15 -10.13 7.93
CA PHE A 175 1.44 -9.68 9.29
C PHE A 175 1.60 -10.87 10.25
N GLU A 176 2.83 -11.17 10.64
CA GLU A 176 3.11 -12.25 11.60
C GLU A 176 2.45 -12.01 12.96
N ASP A 177 2.48 -10.77 13.44
CA ASP A 177 1.96 -10.37 14.74
C ASP A 177 0.42 -10.43 14.84
N ARG A 178 -0.29 -10.43 13.71
CA ARG A 178 -1.74 -10.58 13.68
C ARG A 178 -2.21 -12.03 13.67
N GLY A 179 -1.32 -12.99 13.39
CA GLY A 179 -1.56 -14.43 13.45
C GLY A 179 -2.61 -14.98 12.50
N ASN A 180 -3.03 -14.21 11.47
CA ASN A 180 -4.08 -14.61 10.53
C ASN A 180 -3.56 -14.89 9.10
N ALA A 181 -2.31 -14.56 8.80
CA ALA A 181 -1.66 -14.80 7.51
C ALA A 181 -1.04 -16.21 7.50
N VAL A 182 -1.88 -17.23 7.54
CA VAL A 182 -1.47 -18.64 7.55
C VAL A 182 -2.45 -19.49 6.73
N SER A 183 -1.93 -20.54 6.09
CA SER A 183 -2.69 -21.59 5.40
C SER A 183 -2.40 -22.94 6.06
N PRO A 184 -3.05 -23.26 7.18
CA PRO A 184 -2.72 -24.46 7.98
C PRO A 184 -3.05 -25.79 7.26
N TRP A 185 -3.77 -25.75 6.14
CA TRP A 185 -4.04 -26.90 5.28
C TRP A 185 -2.88 -27.23 4.30
N ARG A 186 -1.87 -26.38 4.20
CA ARG A 186 -0.70 -26.63 3.35
C ARG A 186 0.25 -27.65 4.00
N ALA A 187 0.82 -28.52 3.19
CA ALA A 187 1.78 -29.52 3.66
C ALA A 187 3.12 -28.90 4.12
N ASP A 188 3.47 -27.72 3.60
CA ASP A 188 4.67 -26.96 3.92
C ASP A 188 4.46 -25.91 5.02
N SER A 189 3.28 -25.84 5.64
CA SER A 189 3.03 -24.93 6.76
C SER A 189 3.80 -25.38 7.99
N THR A 190 4.58 -24.45 8.54
CA THR A 190 5.31 -24.63 9.82
C THR A 190 4.73 -23.75 10.93
N ALA A 191 3.61 -23.08 10.65
CA ALA A 191 2.94 -22.23 11.62
C ALA A 191 2.34 -23.06 12.77
N VAL A 192 2.44 -22.52 13.99
CA VAL A 192 1.95 -23.16 15.20
C VAL A 192 0.74 -22.41 15.72
N GLN A 193 -0.38 -23.11 15.93
CA GLN A 193 -1.57 -22.53 16.54
C GLN A 193 -1.30 -22.18 18.00
N THR A 194 -1.52 -20.92 18.39
CA THR A 194 -1.29 -20.40 19.74
C THR A 194 -2.61 -20.20 20.53
N SER A 195 -3.72 -20.01 19.81
CA SER A 195 -5.07 -19.96 20.34
C SER A 195 -6.08 -20.42 19.26
N PRO A 196 -7.37 -20.59 19.55
CA PRO A 196 -8.37 -20.97 18.54
C PRO A 196 -8.40 -20.06 17.29
N THR A 197 -7.96 -18.81 17.43
CA THR A 197 -8.00 -17.80 16.34
C THR A 197 -6.66 -17.20 16.01
N SER A 198 -5.56 -17.65 16.65
CA SER A 198 -4.23 -17.04 16.47
C SER A 198 -3.18 -18.08 16.16
N TRP A 199 -2.25 -17.69 15.29
CA TRP A 199 -1.13 -18.50 14.84
C TRP A 199 0.18 -17.73 14.96
N ARG A 200 1.26 -18.45 15.23
CA ARG A 200 2.63 -17.94 15.18
C ARG A 200 3.32 -18.56 13.98
N TRP A 201 3.93 -17.74 13.13
CA TRP A 201 4.70 -18.21 11.99
C TRP A 201 5.88 -19.10 12.41
N GLY A 202 6.08 -20.17 11.66
CA GLY A 202 7.28 -20.98 11.68
C GLY A 202 8.31 -20.47 10.66
N ASP A 203 9.31 -21.31 10.35
CA ASP A 203 10.43 -20.92 9.51
C ASP A 203 10.03 -20.79 8.03
N GLU A 204 9.11 -21.62 7.54
CA GLU A 204 8.68 -21.55 6.13
C GLU A 204 7.84 -20.29 5.85
N GLU A 205 6.91 -19.91 6.75
CA GLU A 205 6.17 -18.65 6.61
C GLU A 205 7.11 -17.45 6.59
N ARG A 206 8.12 -17.44 7.49
CA ARG A 206 9.11 -16.36 7.56
C ARG A 206 10.01 -16.33 6.34
N ARG A 207 10.42 -17.49 5.81
CA ARG A 207 11.23 -17.59 4.59
C ARG A 207 10.47 -17.03 3.40
N HIS A 208 9.23 -17.48 3.18
CA HIS A 208 8.40 -17.04 2.07
C HIS A 208 8.01 -15.56 2.20
N TYR A 209 7.80 -15.07 3.43
CA TYR A 209 7.64 -13.62 3.65
C TYR A 209 8.84 -12.83 3.13
N VAL A 210 10.08 -13.26 3.42
CA VAL A 210 11.28 -12.56 2.93
C VAL A 210 11.38 -12.64 1.40
N LEU A 211 11.09 -13.79 0.80
CA LEU A 211 11.07 -13.94 -0.66
C LEU A 211 10.06 -12.99 -1.30
N MET A 212 8.83 -12.99 -0.80
CA MET A 212 7.77 -12.13 -1.31
C MET A 212 8.08 -10.65 -1.11
N HIS A 213 8.54 -10.28 0.10
CA HIS A 213 8.92 -8.90 0.41
C HIS A 213 9.99 -8.37 -0.55
N ASN A 214 11.05 -9.14 -0.78
CA ASN A 214 12.16 -8.72 -1.63
C ASN A 214 11.72 -8.71 -3.11
N GLU A 215 10.84 -9.60 -3.53
CA GLU A 215 10.27 -9.58 -4.87
C GLU A 215 9.40 -8.33 -5.10
N MET A 216 8.57 -7.94 -4.13
CA MET A 216 7.79 -6.69 -4.21
C MET A 216 8.71 -5.47 -4.34
N ALA A 217 9.78 -5.41 -3.56
CA ALA A 217 10.76 -4.34 -3.65
C ALA A 217 11.46 -4.30 -5.02
N ARG A 218 11.80 -5.47 -5.57
CA ARG A 218 12.41 -5.61 -6.90
C ARG A 218 11.46 -5.14 -8.00
N VAL A 219 10.20 -5.60 -7.97
CA VAL A 219 9.18 -5.21 -8.97
C VAL A 219 8.95 -3.71 -8.94
N LEU A 220 8.76 -3.14 -7.73
CA LEU A 220 8.58 -1.71 -7.55
C LEU A 220 9.78 -0.92 -8.11
N ALA A 221 11.00 -1.33 -7.80
CA ALA A 221 12.21 -0.69 -8.32
C ALA A 221 12.32 -0.80 -9.85
N THR A 222 12.02 -1.98 -10.43
CA THR A 222 12.04 -2.19 -11.87
C THR A 222 11.07 -1.27 -12.60
N VAL A 223 9.85 -1.15 -12.08
CA VAL A 223 8.83 -0.26 -12.64
C VAL A 223 9.29 1.19 -12.52
N VAL A 224 9.72 1.64 -11.33
CA VAL A 224 10.15 3.03 -11.09
C VAL A 224 11.37 3.39 -11.93
N ALA A 225 12.36 2.51 -12.06
CA ALA A 225 13.53 2.77 -12.90
C ALA A 225 13.14 3.06 -14.37
N ARG A 226 12.09 2.40 -14.87
CA ARG A 226 11.61 2.55 -16.25
C ARG A 226 10.72 3.78 -16.43
N ILE A 227 9.75 3.98 -15.54
CA ILE A 227 8.79 5.08 -15.70
C ILE A 227 9.18 6.36 -14.95
N GLY A 228 10.14 6.31 -14.04
CA GLY A 228 10.59 7.45 -13.25
C GLY A 228 10.91 8.70 -14.06
N PRO A 229 11.56 8.59 -15.25
CA PRO A 229 11.84 9.75 -16.10
C PRO A 229 10.60 10.55 -16.57
N TYR A 230 9.40 9.97 -16.49
CA TYR A 230 8.14 10.69 -16.80
C TYR A 230 7.72 11.66 -15.68
N TYR A 231 8.33 11.59 -14.49
CA TYR A 231 7.91 12.33 -13.30
C TYR A 231 8.98 13.24 -12.75
N THR A 232 8.56 14.36 -12.18
CA THR A 232 9.44 15.28 -11.43
C THR A 232 9.58 14.83 -9.97
N ASP A 233 8.53 14.20 -9.42
CA ASP A 233 8.50 13.74 -8.05
C ASP A 233 7.90 12.32 -7.99
N ILE A 234 8.48 11.46 -7.14
CA ILE A 234 7.99 10.12 -6.88
C ILE A 234 7.78 9.94 -5.37
N VAL A 235 6.54 9.71 -4.97
CA VAL A 235 6.11 9.72 -3.56
C VAL A 235 5.33 8.46 -3.24
N ALA A 236 5.56 7.88 -2.07
CA ALA A 236 4.73 6.84 -1.50
C ALA A 236 4.01 7.36 -0.25
N TRP A 237 2.69 7.42 -0.30
CA TRP A 237 1.81 7.73 0.83
C TRP A 237 1.49 6.44 1.59
N VAL A 238 2.37 6.05 2.51
CA VAL A 238 2.36 4.76 3.20
C VAL A 238 2.59 4.92 4.70
N ALA A 239 1.73 4.32 5.51
CA ALA A 239 1.78 4.47 6.96
C ALA A 239 3.10 3.96 7.56
N PRO A 240 3.69 4.65 8.55
CA PRO A 240 4.80 4.13 9.31
C PRO A 240 4.45 2.79 9.97
N GLY A 241 5.40 1.86 9.97
CA GLY A 241 5.23 0.54 10.59
C GLY A 241 4.46 -0.49 9.76
N LEU A 242 3.92 -0.12 8.59
CA LEU A 242 3.28 -1.06 7.67
C LEU A 242 4.25 -1.62 6.62
N THR A 243 3.92 -2.80 6.10
CA THR A 243 4.73 -3.55 5.12
C THR A 243 4.99 -2.72 3.85
N HIS A 244 4.01 -1.97 3.35
CA HIS A 244 4.16 -1.12 2.17
C HIS A 244 5.34 -0.15 2.28
N ARG A 245 5.54 0.48 3.46
CA ARG A 245 6.72 1.34 3.69
C ARG A 245 8.01 0.54 3.64
N SER A 246 8.00 -0.68 4.14
CA SER A 246 9.19 -1.53 4.12
C SER A 246 9.57 -2.02 2.72
N PHE A 247 8.62 -2.09 1.77
CA PHE A 247 8.95 -2.36 0.37
C PHE A 247 9.69 -1.20 -0.32
N VAL A 248 9.57 0.02 0.21
CA VAL A 248 10.16 1.22 -0.39
C VAL A 248 11.52 1.55 0.21
N LEU A 249 11.62 1.61 1.54
CA LEU A 249 12.79 2.16 2.26
C LEU A 249 14.08 1.39 1.97
N ALA A 250 15.14 2.12 1.62
CA ALA A 250 16.49 1.56 1.54
C ALA A 250 17.02 1.08 2.90
N SER A 251 18.03 0.22 2.88
CA SER A 251 18.61 -0.39 4.09
C SER A 251 19.14 0.66 5.09
N GLU A 252 19.69 1.77 4.63
CA GLU A 252 20.13 2.89 5.47
C GLU A 252 18.95 3.66 6.09
N GLU A 253 17.84 3.86 5.34
CA GLU A 253 16.65 4.54 5.80
C GLU A 253 15.89 3.74 6.86
N ARG A 254 15.88 2.40 6.74
CA ARG A 254 15.19 1.48 7.65
C ARG A 254 15.59 1.65 9.10
N ARG A 255 16.88 1.92 9.38
CA ARG A 255 17.39 2.14 10.74
C ARG A 255 16.73 3.36 11.37
N THR A 256 16.69 4.47 10.63
CA THR A 256 16.07 5.73 11.09
C THR A 256 14.57 5.58 11.31
N HIS A 257 13.91 4.81 10.44
CA HIS A 257 12.46 4.56 10.50
C HIS A 257 12.06 3.38 11.39
N LYS A 258 13.01 2.72 12.08
CA LYS A 258 12.81 1.54 12.93
C LYS A 258 12.10 0.39 12.20
N VAL A 259 12.38 0.23 10.90
CA VAL A 259 11.89 -0.87 10.06
C VAL A 259 12.90 -2.01 10.08
N PRO A 260 12.49 -3.29 10.21
CA PRO A 260 13.41 -4.42 10.27
C PRO A 260 14.32 -4.52 9.05
N LEU A 261 15.62 -4.79 9.28
CA LEU A 261 16.61 -5.04 8.22
C LEU A 261 16.67 -6.50 7.78
N SER A 262 16.15 -7.39 8.61
CA SER A 262 16.15 -8.82 8.36
C SER A 262 15.03 -9.51 9.13
N ARG A 263 14.71 -10.72 8.71
CA ARG A 263 13.81 -11.64 9.42
C ARG A 263 14.61 -12.88 9.82
N LYS A 264 14.49 -13.29 11.07
CA LYS A 264 15.13 -14.53 11.55
C LYS A 264 14.35 -15.74 11.03
N VAL A 265 15.07 -16.66 10.36
CA VAL A 265 14.57 -17.94 9.88
C VAL A 265 15.52 -19.03 10.43
N GLY A 266 15.03 -19.85 11.36
CA GLY A 266 15.90 -20.74 12.14
C GLY A 266 16.98 -19.96 12.86
N ALA A 267 18.25 -20.35 12.64
CA ALA A 267 19.43 -19.68 13.20
C ALA A 267 19.94 -18.50 12.35
N LYS A 268 19.43 -18.31 11.11
CA LYS A 268 19.99 -17.35 10.15
C LYS A 268 19.07 -16.15 9.95
N PRO A 269 19.58 -14.89 9.98
CA PRO A 269 18.84 -13.73 9.55
C PRO A 269 18.85 -13.65 8.01
N LEU A 270 17.67 -13.57 7.39
CA LEU A 270 17.52 -13.28 5.97
C LEU A 270 17.30 -11.77 5.78
N LYS A 271 18.07 -11.15 4.88
CA LYS A 271 18.02 -9.71 4.63
C LYS A 271 16.69 -9.31 3.96
N LEU A 272 16.12 -8.19 4.41
CA LEU A 272 15.02 -7.47 3.77
C LEU A 272 15.59 -6.26 3.04
N VAL A 273 15.22 -6.10 1.77
CA VAL A 273 15.60 -4.95 0.94
C VAL A 273 14.37 -4.14 0.55
N GLY A 274 14.55 -2.85 0.26
CA GLY A 274 13.48 -2.02 -0.28
C GLY A 274 13.79 -1.58 -1.71
N ALA A 275 12.80 -1.01 -2.40
CA ALA A 275 12.96 -0.54 -3.77
C ALA A 275 14.10 0.51 -3.87
N ASN A 276 14.23 1.39 -2.88
CA ASN A 276 15.29 2.40 -2.84
C ASN A 276 16.69 1.81 -2.70
N ASP A 277 16.87 0.53 -2.30
CA ASP A 277 18.17 -0.16 -2.36
C ASP A 277 18.60 -0.44 -3.81
N HIS A 278 17.67 -0.49 -4.75
CA HIS A 278 17.91 -0.81 -6.17
C HIS A 278 17.85 0.42 -7.08
N LEU A 279 17.37 1.55 -6.58
CA LEU A 279 17.21 2.78 -7.34
C LEU A 279 18.39 3.74 -7.13
N PRO A 280 18.84 4.46 -8.18
CA PRO A 280 19.78 5.55 -8.01
C PRO A 280 19.14 6.66 -7.14
N ILE A 281 19.99 7.41 -6.42
CA ILE A 281 19.53 8.43 -5.44
C ILE A 281 18.51 9.40 -6.06
N GLY A 282 18.74 9.86 -7.29
CA GLY A 282 17.85 10.81 -7.97
C GLY A 282 16.50 10.24 -8.43
N GLN A 283 16.29 8.92 -8.30
CA GLN A 283 15.01 8.25 -8.63
C GLN A 283 14.35 7.59 -7.42
N ARG A 284 14.87 7.83 -6.21
CA ARG A 284 14.31 7.24 -5.00
C ARG A 284 12.91 7.73 -4.73
N ILE A 285 12.10 6.85 -4.19
CA ILE A 285 10.73 7.11 -3.79
C ILE A 285 10.75 7.78 -2.42
N ALA A 286 10.21 8.98 -2.30
CA ALA A 286 10.06 9.67 -1.03
C ALA A 286 8.90 9.07 -0.22
N CYS A 287 9.16 8.60 1.01
CA CYS A 287 8.11 8.04 1.88
C CYS A 287 7.43 9.12 2.72
N LEU A 288 6.13 9.28 2.55
CA LEU A 288 5.24 10.12 3.35
C LEU A 288 4.14 9.29 4.05
N PRO A 289 3.56 9.79 5.16
CA PRO A 289 3.97 10.95 5.96
C PRO A 289 5.29 10.70 6.70
N THR A 290 6.05 11.76 6.98
CA THR A 290 7.24 11.68 7.83
C THR A 290 6.85 11.49 9.30
N SER A 291 7.81 11.12 10.16
CA SER A 291 7.57 11.03 11.59
C SER A 291 7.16 12.39 12.21
N ARG A 292 7.62 13.50 11.62
CA ARG A 292 7.21 14.85 12.04
C ARG A 292 5.75 15.11 11.63
N ASP A 293 5.36 14.75 10.42
CA ASP A 293 4.00 14.89 9.93
C ASP A 293 3.02 14.10 10.83
N CYS A 294 3.40 12.88 11.20
CA CYS A 294 2.58 12.05 12.11
C CYS A 294 2.41 12.69 13.49
N ARG A 295 3.48 13.24 14.09
CA ARG A 295 3.38 13.94 15.38
C ARG A 295 2.48 15.16 15.28
N SER A 296 2.69 16.01 14.28
CA SER A 296 1.85 17.18 14.05
C SER A 296 0.38 16.82 13.81
N ALA A 297 0.11 15.72 13.10
CA ALA A 297 -1.25 15.23 12.89
C ALA A 297 -1.90 14.79 14.22
N ILE A 298 -1.16 14.09 15.10
CA ILE A 298 -1.66 13.68 16.42
C ILE A 298 -1.97 14.91 17.29
N GLU A 299 -1.14 15.95 17.25
CA GLU A 299 -1.36 17.20 17.97
C GLU A 299 -2.64 17.90 17.47
N ARG A 300 -2.81 18.06 16.16
CA ARG A 300 -4.03 18.64 15.58
C ARG A 300 -5.27 17.79 15.86
N LEU A 301 -5.16 16.47 15.82
CA LEU A 301 -6.24 15.55 16.18
C LEU A 301 -6.66 15.74 17.65
N ARG A 302 -5.69 15.86 18.55
CA ARG A 302 -5.92 16.15 19.97
C ARG A 302 -6.71 17.46 20.14
N ASP A 303 -6.25 18.53 19.47
CA ASP A 303 -6.85 19.86 19.60
C ASP A 303 -8.27 19.90 19.00
N ARG A 304 -8.47 19.28 17.84
CA ARG A 304 -9.80 19.18 17.20
C ARG A 304 -10.82 18.42 18.05
N LEU A 305 -10.40 17.34 18.72
CA LEU A 305 -11.30 16.49 19.50
C LEU A 305 -11.38 16.91 20.99
N GLY A 306 -10.52 17.80 21.47
CA GLY A 306 -10.46 18.20 22.87
C GLY A 306 -10.09 17.03 23.81
N VAL A 307 -9.26 16.08 23.36
CA VAL A 307 -8.91 14.87 24.11
C VAL A 307 -7.47 14.93 24.64
N SER A 308 -7.11 14.01 25.56
CA SER A 308 -5.74 13.90 26.04
C SER A 308 -4.77 13.41 24.94
N ALA A 309 -3.47 13.65 25.10
CA ALA A 309 -2.45 13.18 24.18
C ALA A 309 -2.45 11.63 24.02
N ALA A 310 -2.70 10.89 25.09
CA ALA A 310 -2.82 9.44 25.07
C ALA A 310 -4.03 8.96 24.26
N GLN A 311 -5.18 9.63 24.42
CA GLN A 311 -6.40 9.34 23.63
C GLN A 311 -6.20 9.67 22.15
N ALA A 312 -5.60 10.83 21.82
CA ALA A 312 -5.30 11.21 20.44
C ALA A 312 -4.37 10.19 19.78
N THR A 313 -3.32 9.74 20.47
CA THR A 313 -2.41 8.70 19.99
C THR A 313 -3.15 7.36 19.76
N ALA A 314 -4.05 6.99 20.65
CA ALA A 314 -4.84 5.76 20.50
C ALA A 314 -5.82 5.84 19.32
N ILE A 315 -6.48 6.98 19.10
CA ILE A 315 -7.36 7.22 17.95
C ILE A 315 -6.55 7.18 16.66
N TYR A 316 -5.41 7.87 16.63
CA TYR A 316 -4.49 7.85 15.49
C TYR A 316 -4.05 6.41 15.13
N ALA A 317 -3.60 5.64 16.12
CA ALA A 317 -3.15 4.26 15.92
C ALA A 317 -4.25 3.32 15.38
N ARG A 318 -5.53 3.61 15.68
CA ARG A 318 -6.68 2.86 15.17
C ARG A 318 -7.13 3.34 13.79
N GLY A 319 -6.56 4.41 13.24
CA GLY A 319 -6.95 4.97 11.94
C GLY A 319 -8.38 5.56 11.90
N GLY A 320 -8.97 5.89 13.05
CA GLY A 320 -10.39 6.22 13.12
C GLY A 320 -11.25 5.02 12.72
N ALA A 321 -12.10 5.17 11.70
CA ALA A 321 -12.89 4.10 11.11
C ALA A 321 -12.18 3.36 9.97
N ASN A 322 -10.97 3.75 9.62
CA ASN A 322 -10.20 3.18 8.50
C ASN A 322 -9.18 2.15 8.98
N ALA A 323 -8.62 1.38 8.04
CA ALA A 323 -7.60 0.36 8.34
C ALA A 323 -6.27 0.98 8.78
N THR A 324 -5.99 2.23 8.36
CA THR A 324 -4.76 2.96 8.67
C THR A 324 -5.06 4.42 9.01
N PRO A 325 -4.13 5.16 9.63
CA PRO A 325 -4.31 6.59 9.90
C PRO A 325 -4.24 7.48 8.65
N LEU A 326 -3.89 6.93 7.48
CA LEU A 326 -3.62 7.71 6.26
C LEU A 326 -4.83 8.50 5.74
N ALA A 327 -6.05 8.08 6.09
CA ALA A 327 -7.29 8.75 5.75
C ALA A 327 -7.80 9.72 6.83
N LEU A 328 -7.05 9.94 7.92
CA LEU A 328 -7.40 10.95 8.90
C LEU A 328 -7.29 12.36 8.30
N PRO A 329 -8.24 13.26 8.55
CA PRO A 329 -8.22 14.62 7.99
C PRO A 329 -6.88 15.33 8.19
N GLU A 330 -6.29 15.19 9.37
CA GLU A 330 -5.03 15.83 9.73
C GLU A 330 -3.85 15.34 8.87
N LEU A 331 -3.85 14.07 8.46
CA LEU A 331 -2.84 13.53 7.54
C LEU A 331 -3.17 13.88 6.09
N LEU A 332 -4.43 13.85 5.70
CA LEU A 332 -4.83 14.26 4.35
C LEU A 332 -4.48 15.73 4.06
N ASP A 333 -4.56 16.62 5.07
CA ASP A 333 -4.07 17.98 4.97
C ASP A 333 -2.56 18.04 4.70
N VAL A 334 -1.78 17.16 5.34
CA VAL A 334 -0.35 17.02 5.06
C VAL A 334 -0.11 16.56 3.63
N LEU A 335 -0.85 15.54 3.18
CA LEU A 335 -0.73 15.04 1.81
C LEU A 335 -0.93 16.18 0.81
N VAL A 336 -2.05 16.89 0.91
CA VAL A 336 -2.36 18.01 0.00
C VAL A 336 -1.28 19.09 0.07
N ALA A 337 -0.88 19.53 1.26
CA ALA A 337 0.16 20.53 1.42
C ALA A 337 1.48 20.10 0.74
N ARG A 338 1.86 18.82 0.82
CA ARG A 338 3.05 18.28 0.15
C ARG A 338 2.90 18.25 -1.38
N LEU A 339 1.71 17.94 -1.87
CA LEU A 339 1.47 17.86 -3.32
C LEU A 339 1.33 19.24 -3.98
N THR A 340 0.81 20.24 -3.27
CA THR A 340 0.57 21.58 -3.82
C THR A 340 1.75 22.55 -3.64
N ASP A 341 2.71 22.24 -2.75
CA ASP A 341 3.91 23.06 -2.58
C ASP A 341 4.87 22.88 -3.75
N ALA A 342 5.29 24.00 -4.35
CA ALA A 342 6.15 24.02 -5.54
C ALA A 342 7.59 23.51 -5.32
N SER A 343 8.06 23.40 -4.08
CA SER A 343 9.42 22.91 -3.80
C SER A 343 9.53 21.40 -3.99
N PRO A 344 10.62 20.88 -4.59
CA PRO A 344 10.85 19.45 -4.80
C PRO A 344 10.72 18.65 -3.49
N LEU A 345 9.97 17.55 -3.55
CA LEU A 345 9.71 16.71 -2.36
C LEU A 345 10.98 16.01 -1.85
N SER A 346 11.95 15.74 -2.73
CA SER A 346 13.25 15.13 -2.40
C SER A 346 14.14 16.01 -1.52
N GLU A 347 14.15 17.33 -1.73
CA GLU A 347 15.01 18.24 -0.96
C GLU A 347 14.57 18.45 0.50
N ARG A 348 13.35 18.08 0.84
CA ARG A 348 12.79 18.26 2.19
C ARG A 348 13.06 17.10 3.12
N SER A 349 13.38 15.93 2.58
CA SER A 349 13.79 14.76 3.37
C SER A 349 15.14 15.00 4.05
N ASP A 350 16.06 15.71 3.39
CA ASP A 350 17.48 15.80 3.81
C ASP A 350 17.81 17.02 4.68
N LYS A 351 17.04 18.12 4.59
CA LYS A 351 17.35 19.36 5.34
C LYS A 351 17.18 19.29 6.87
N HIS A 352 16.74 18.16 7.43
CA HIS A 352 16.49 18.03 8.87
C HIS A 352 17.37 17.01 9.60
N HIS A 353 18.46 16.54 8.99
CA HIS A 353 19.44 15.68 9.69
C HIS A 353 20.68 16.41 10.20
N ALA A 354 20.80 17.72 10.00
CA ALA A 354 21.84 18.54 10.65
C ALA A 354 21.40 18.86 12.09
N VAL A 355 21.52 17.88 12.98
CA VAL A 355 21.57 18.15 14.43
C VAL A 355 22.96 18.74 14.67
N THR A 356 23.04 20.03 14.90
CA THR A 356 24.19 20.67 15.49
C THR A 356 24.55 19.96 16.80
N PRO A 357 25.80 19.53 17.00
CA PRO A 357 26.21 19.02 18.30
C PRO A 357 26.11 20.17 19.29
N ASP A 358 25.30 19.98 20.34
CA ASP A 358 25.18 20.90 21.49
C ASP A 358 26.55 20.89 22.24
N ASN A 359 27.40 21.84 21.91
CA ASN A 359 28.58 22.17 22.68
C ASN A 359 28.12 22.96 23.92
N ARG A 360 27.92 22.27 25.04
CA ARG A 360 27.93 22.91 26.34
C ARG A 360 29.17 22.49 27.12
N PRO A 361 29.83 23.47 27.77
CA PRO A 361 31.08 23.27 28.50
C PRO A 361 30.94 22.45 29.79
#